data_6c1e3c51e5ca275e7e6ce461af6d55d0
#
_entry.id   6c1e3c51e5ca275e7e6ce461af6d55d0
#
_cell.length_a   1.000
_cell.length_b   1.000
_cell.length_c   1.000
_cell.angle_alpha   90.00
_cell.angle_beta   90.00
_cell.angle_gamma   90.00
#
_symmetry.space_group_name_H-M   'P 1'
#
loop_
_entity.id
_entity.type
_entity.pdbx_description
1 polymer ?
#
loop_
_entity_poly.entity_id
_entity_poly.type
_entity_poly.pdbx_seq_one_letter_code
_entity_poly.pdbx_strand_id
1 'polypeptide(L)'
;IRDRPTPVVGVLGVMEDVEKAIPHALPSADEQYTLILLGETKDEFGGSVWQDISGAGLAGLPPQVDLANEARLAEFFAGNAAGIAAAHDLSEGGLSQAVFELLLGSDKGAELNLEGVHADAFTALFSESASRVLVAVTSDRAEAAVERATSAGILVTVLGETTNDGVLRVAGEEVQMLE
;
A
#
# COMPACT_ATOMS: atom_id res chain seq x y z
N ILE A 1 15.43 -16.38 -25.69
CA ILE A 1 15.55 -15.00 -25.16
C ILE A 1 14.17 -14.38 -25.33
N ARG A 2 13.48 -14.08 -24.24
CA ARG A 2 12.24 -13.30 -24.32
C ARG A 2 12.67 -11.84 -24.51
N ASP A 3 12.60 -11.34 -25.72
CA ASP A 3 12.89 -9.95 -26.05
C ASP A 3 11.72 -9.06 -25.57
N ARG A 4 11.64 -8.87 -24.25
CA ARG A 4 10.74 -7.85 -23.68
C ARG A 4 11.58 -6.58 -23.51
N PRO A 5 11.27 -5.49 -24.20
CA PRO A 5 11.93 -4.21 -23.94
C PRO A 5 11.60 -3.80 -22.49
N THR A 6 12.61 -3.86 -21.64
CA THR A 6 12.46 -3.54 -20.21
C THR A 6 13.35 -2.33 -19.90
N PRO A 7 12.80 -1.11 -19.90
CA PRO A 7 13.56 0.05 -19.46
C PRO A 7 13.80 -0.05 -17.94
N VAL A 8 15.03 0.20 -17.53
CA VAL A 8 15.41 0.30 -16.11
C VAL A 8 15.76 1.75 -15.84
N VAL A 9 15.06 2.36 -14.89
CA VAL A 9 15.30 3.74 -14.46
C VAL A 9 15.77 3.72 -13.01
N GLY A 10 16.93 4.31 -12.75
CA GLY A 10 17.46 4.51 -11.40
C GLY A 10 17.33 5.98 -10.99
N VAL A 11 16.84 6.22 -9.78
CA VAL A 11 16.75 7.55 -9.17
C VAL A 11 17.54 7.55 -7.87
N LEU A 12 18.41 8.53 -7.69
CA LEU A 12 19.19 8.70 -6.47
C LEU A 12 18.75 10.00 -5.77
N GLY A 13 18.35 9.88 -4.50
CA GLY A 13 18.07 11.00 -3.62
C GLY A 13 19.04 11.04 -2.43
N VAL A 14 19.25 12.21 -1.87
CA VAL A 14 20.05 12.40 -0.65
C VAL A 14 19.15 13.00 0.42
N MET A 15 19.12 12.39 1.60
CA MET A 15 18.44 12.91 2.78
C MET A 15 19.46 13.51 3.74
N GLU A 16 19.16 14.68 4.31
CA GLU A 16 20.00 15.30 5.34
C GLU A 16 19.94 14.56 6.69
N ASP A 17 18.83 13.89 6.94
CA ASP A 17 18.56 13.20 8.21
C ASP A 17 17.82 11.88 7.92
N VAL A 18 18.54 10.78 8.07
CA VAL A 18 17.99 9.43 7.82
C VAL A 18 16.90 9.03 8.81
N GLU A 19 16.86 9.63 10.01
CA GLU A 19 15.81 9.34 11.00
C GLU A 19 14.43 9.85 10.57
N LYS A 20 14.38 10.69 9.53
CA LYS A 20 13.13 11.15 8.91
C LYS A 20 12.65 10.25 7.78
N ALA A 21 13.40 9.21 7.44
CA ALA A 21 12.95 8.23 6.45
C ALA A 21 11.76 7.45 7.00
N ILE A 22 10.71 7.32 6.19
CA ILE A 22 9.57 6.46 6.51
C ILE A 22 9.97 5.04 6.13
N PRO A 23 9.96 4.06 7.06
CA PRO A 23 10.25 2.67 6.73
C PRO A 23 9.12 2.06 5.88
N HIS A 24 9.44 1.05 5.08
CA HIS A 24 8.46 0.30 4.30
C HIS A 24 7.76 -0.82 5.09
N ALA A 25 8.32 -1.22 6.24
CA ALA A 25 7.77 -2.23 7.13
C ALA A 25 7.51 -1.64 8.52
N LEU A 26 6.56 -2.21 9.24
CA LEU A 26 6.24 -1.77 10.59
C LEU A 26 7.42 -1.98 11.54
N PRO A 27 7.70 -1.02 12.41
CA PRO A 27 8.65 -1.23 13.48
C PRO A 27 8.12 -2.27 14.47
N SER A 28 9.04 -3.09 15.05
CA SER A 28 8.70 -3.97 16.16
C SER A 28 8.46 -3.13 17.41
N ALA A 29 7.19 -2.84 17.69
CA ALA A 29 6.75 -2.06 18.85
C ALA A 29 5.41 -2.58 19.37
N ASP A 30 5.15 -2.36 20.66
CA ASP A 30 3.87 -2.76 21.31
C ASP A 30 2.71 -1.84 20.91
N GLU A 31 2.93 -0.90 20.00
CA GLU A 31 1.93 0.05 19.55
C GLU A 31 0.93 -0.58 18.58
N GLN A 32 -0.30 -0.10 18.63
CA GLN A 32 -1.33 -0.44 17.67
C GLN A 32 -1.35 0.59 16.54
N TYR A 33 -1.47 0.10 15.31
CA TYR A 33 -1.48 0.94 14.12
C TYR A 33 -2.79 0.80 13.37
N THR A 34 -3.28 1.93 12.86
CA THR A 34 -4.35 1.98 11.86
C THR A 34 -3.72 1.94 10.48
N LEU A 35 -4.22 1.04 9.63
CA LEU A 35 -3.81 0.88 8.24
C LEU A 35 -4.75 1.68 7.33
N ILE A 36 -4.16 2.54 6.50
CA ILE A 36 -4.90 3.49 5.65
C ILE A 36 -4.38 3.37 4.22
N LEU A 37 -5.28 3.16 3.27
CA LEU A 37 -4.98 3.23 1.85
C LEU A 37 -5.17 4.66 1.34
N LEU A 38 -4.15 5.19 0.70
CA LEU A 38 -4.16 6.46 -0.02
C LEU A 38 -4.20 6.18 -1.51
N GLY A 39 -5.15 6.79 -2.24
CA GLY A 39 -5.35 6.61 -3.67
C GLY A 39 -6.53 5.71 -4.04
N GLU A 40 -6.85 5.65 -5.31
CA GLU A 40 -8.02 4.96 -5.87
C GLU A 40 -7.65 3.58 -6.43
N THR A 41 -8.38 2.55 -6.06
CA THR A 41 -8.28 1.22 -6.67
C THR A 41 -9.22 1.14 -7.87
N LYS A 42 -8.69 0.72 -9.02
CA LYS A 42 -9.41 0.54 -10.27
C LYS A 42 -9.30 -0.92 -10.73
N ASP A 43 -10.09 -1.31 -11.72
CA ASP A 43 -10.01 -2.63 -12.36
C ASP A 43 -8.84 -2.65 -13.38
N GLU A 44 -7.60 -2.78 -12.88
CA GLU A 44 -6.37 -2.66 -13.68
C GLU A 44 -5.44 -3.86 -13.41
N PHE A 45 -5.48 -4.85 -14.32
CA PHE A 45 -4.70 -6.10 -14.24
C PHE A 45 -3.75 -6.29 -15.42
N GLY A 46 -3.71 -5.39 -16.39
CA GLY A 46 -2.87 -5.53 -17.59
C GLY A 46 -1.38 -5.48 -17.25
N GLY A 47 -0.68 -6.60 -17.44
CA GLY A 47 0.74 -6.74 -17.10
C GLY A 47 1.03 -7.03 -15.62
N SER A 48 0.00 -7.26 -14.80
CA SER A 48 0.14 -7.54 -13.37
C SER A 48 0.78 -8.90 -13.09
N VAL A 49 1.28 -9.06 -11.88
CA VAL A 49 1.76 -10.36 -11.36
C VAL A 49 0.66 -11.41 -11.42
N TRP A 50 -0.58 -11.05 -11.08
CA TRP A 50 -1.71 -11.96 -11.21
C TRP A 50 -1.87 -12.50 -12.63
N GLN A 51 -1.77 -11.64 -13.63
CA GLN A 51 -1.87 -12.05 -15.02
C GLN A 51 -0.76 -13.01 -15.43
N ASP A 52 0.46 -12.79 -14.94
CA ASP A 52 1.62 -13.65 -15.24
C ASP A 52 1.46 -15.04 -14.59
N ILE A 53 1.08 -15.11 -13.30
CA ILE A 53 0.94 -16.38 -12.57
C ILE A 53 -0.30 -17.18 -12.95
N SER A 54 -1.37 -16.53 -13.39
CA SER A 54 -2.60 -17.21 -13.85
C SER A 54 -2.43 -17.93 -15.18
N GLY A 55 -1.31 -17.71 -15.87
CA GLY A 55 -1.04 -18.31 -17.18
C GLY A 55 -1.85 -17.72 -18.33
N ALA A 56 -2.59 -16.65 -18.10
CA ALA A 56 -3.39 -15.96 -19.14
C ALA A 56 -2.52 -15.25 -20.20
N GLY A 57 -1.22 -15.14 -19.94
CA GLY A 57 -0.29 -14.37 -20.75
C GLY A 57 -0.50 -12.86 -20.58
N LEU A 58 0.47 -12.06 -21.00
CA LEU A 58 0.36 -10.61 -20.91
C LEU A 58 -0.65 -10.09 -21.92
N ALA A 59 -1.72 -9.46 -21.43
CA ALA A 59 -2.80 -8.87 -22.23
C ALA A 59 -3.38 -7.63 -21.52
N GLY A 60 -4.14 -6.83 -22.26
CA GLY A 60 -4.76 -5.61 -21.74
C GLY A 60 -3.83 -4.41 -21.76
N LEU A 61 -4.31 -3.33 -21.16
CA LEU A 61 -3.55 -2.08 -20.99
C LEU A 61 -2.88 -2.07 -19.61
N PRO A 62 -1.67 -1.51 -19.50
CA PRO A 62 -1.05 -1.29 -18.21
C PRO A 62 -1.88 -0.29 -17.39
N PRO A 63 -1.71 -0.27 -16.05
CA PRO A 63 -2.34 0.71 -15.18
C PRO A 63 -2.11 2.14 -15.68
N GLN A 64 -3.15 2.96 -15.57
CA GLN A 64 -3.12 4.34 -16.04
C GLN A 64 -2.55 5.26 -14.95
N VAL A 65 -1.48 5.96 -15.27
CA VAL A 65 -0.85 6.92 -14.35
C VAL A 65 -1.55 8.28 -14.47
N ASP A 66 -2.03 8.79 -13.33
CA ASP A 66 -2.48 10.17 -13.18
C ASP A 66 -1.39 11.01 -12.52
N LEU A 67 -0.70 11.81 -13.34
CA LEU A 67 0.41 12.66 -12.87
C LEU A 67 -0.03 13.69 -11.83
N ALA A 68 -1.29 14.11 -11.81
CA ALA A 68 -1.79 15.02 -10.79
C ALA A 68 -1.96 14.32 -9.43
N ASN A 69 -2.37 13.05 -9.43
CA ASN A 69 -2.42 12.23 -8.22
C ASN A 69 -1.02 11.91 -7.71
N GLU A 70 -0.09 11.57 -8.60
CA GLU A 70 1.32 11.35 -8.23
C GLU A 70 1.94 12.59 -7.55
N ALA A 71 1.72 13.78 -8.14
CA ALA A 71 2.20 15.02 -7.57
C ALA A 71 1.60 15.28 -6.17
N ARG A 72 0.28 15.05 -6.00
CA ARG A 72 -0.39 15.23 -4.70
C ARG A 72 0.18 14.28 -3.64
N LEU A 73 0.39 13.01 -3.98
CA LEU A 73 1.01 12.04 -3.07
C LEU A 73 2.44 12.45 -2.71
N ALA A 74 3.25 12.84 -3.69
CA ALA A 74 4.61 13.29 -3.45
C ALA A 74 4.67 14.51 -2.53
N GLU A 75 3.82 15.52 -2.76
CA GLU A 75 3.71 16.71 -1.90
C GLU A 75 3.22 16.36 -0.49
N PHE A 76 2.25 15.44 -0.38
CA PHE A 76 1.74 14.97 0.90
C PHE A 76 2.85 14.33 1.74
N PHE A 77 3.61 13.39 1.17
CA PHE A 77 4.70 12.71 1.88
C PHE A 77 5.86 13.67 2.21
N ALA A 78 6.19 14.60 1.32
CA ALA A 78 7.21 15.61 1.59
C ALA A 78 6.87 16.52 2.79
N GLY A 79 5.57 16.80 3.01
CA GLY A 79 5.09 17.66 4.09
C GLY A 79 4.63 16.93 5.36
N ASN A 80 4.31 15.65 5.29
CA ASN A 80 3.61 14.91 6.34
C ASN A 80 4.32 13.60 6.79
N ALA A 81 5.59 13.44 6.51
CA ALA A 81 6.36 12.26 6.93
C ALA A 81 6.30 12.02 8.46
N ALA A 82 6.29 13.10 9.23
CA ALA A 82 6.16 13.02 10.69
C ALA A 82 4.79 12.47 11.11
N GLY A 83 4.79 11.31 11.77
CA GLY A 83 3.58 10.65 12.28
C GLY A 83 3.11 9.49 11.42
N ILE A 84 3.78 9.18 10.30
CA ILE A 84 3.64 7.93 9.56
C ILE A 84 4.67 6.96 10.11
N ALA A 85 4.20 5.83 10.65
CA ALA A 85 5.06 4.80 11.24
C ALA A 85 5.71 3.92 10.16
N ALA A 86 4.97 3.62 9.09
CA ALA A 86 5.46 2.94 7.91
C ALA A 86 4.62 3.32 6.68
N ALA A 87 5.21 3.21 5.50
CA ALA A 87 4.51 3.42 4.24
C ALA A 87 5.05 2.46 3.17
N HIS A 88 4.13 1.85 2.42
CA HIS A 88 4.45 0.91 1.35
C HIS A 88 3.70 1.30 0.07
N ASP A 89 4.39 1.35 -1.06
CA ASP A 89 3.73 1.55 -2.34
C ASP A 89 2.92 0.30 -2.73
N LEU A 90 1.85 0.50 -3.49
CA LEU A 90 1.13 -0.62 -4.08
C LEU A 90 1.61 -0.78 -5.53
N SER A 91 2.44 -1.78 -5.74
CA SER A 91 2.99 -2.15 -7.04
C SER A 91 2.63 -3.60 -7.37
N GLU A 92 3.61 -4.49 -7.52
CA GLU A 92 3.40 -5.91 -7.80
C GLU A 92 2.54 -6.59 -6.72
N GLY A 93 1.49 -7.32 -7.13
CA GLY A 93 0.58 -8.02 -6.21
C GLY A 93 -0.44 -7.13 -5.49
N GLY A 94 -0.45 -5.82 -5.73
CA GLY A 94 -1.44 -4.87 -5.24
C GLY A 94 -1.48 -4.74 -3.71
N LEU A 95 -2.68 -4.51 -3.16
CA LEU A 95 -2.87 -4.30 -1.73
C LEU A 95 -2.49 -5.53 -0.90
N SER A 96 -2.74 -6.72 -1.39
CA SER A 96 -2.44 -7.97 -0.66
C SER A 96 -0.95 -8.09 -0.36
N GLN A 97 -0.09 -7.84 -1.35
CA GLN A 97 1.36 -7.90 -1.19
C GLN A 97 1.86 -6.75 -0.30
N ALA A 98 1.38 -5.53 -0.52
CA ALA A 98 1.78 -4.37 0.26
C ALA A 98 1.48 -4.54 1.77
N VAL A 99 0.30 -5.09 2.12
CA VAL A 99 -0.04 -5.39 3.51
C VAL A 99 0.88 -6.47 4.08
N PHE A 100 1.09 -7.56 3.32
CA PHE A 100 1.96 -8.65 3.75
C PHE A 100 3.37 -8.14 4.04
N GLU A 101 3.98 -7.39 3.12
CA GLU A 101 5.34 -6.86 3.26
C GLU A 101 5.44 -5.81 4.38
N LEU A 102 4.42 -4.97 4.56
CA LEU A 102 4.37 -4.00 5.65
C LEU A 102 4.36 -4.67 7.03
N LEU A 103 3.68 -5.82 7.17
CA LEU A 103 3.59 -6.58 8.42
C LEU A 103 4.79 -7.51 8.65
N LEU A 104 5.51 -7.87 7.59
CA LEU A 104 6.57 -8.88 7.65
C LEU A 104 7.68 -8.50 8.63
N GLY A 105 7.97 -9.40 9.59
CA GLY A 105 8.99 -9.19 10.60
C GLY A 105 8.58 -8.29 11.77
N SER A 106 7.31 -7.91 11.87
CA SER A 106 6.81 -7.05 12.96
C SER A 106 6.10 -7.80 14.09
N ASP A 107 5.97 -9.13 14.01
CA ASP A 107 5.15 -9.98 14.92
C ASP A 107 3.66 -9.55 14.97
N LYS A 108 3.24 -8.71 14.06
CA LYS A 108 1.87 -8.20 13.96
C LYS A 108 1.04 -8.99 12.95
N GLY A 109 -0.25 -9.07 13.24
CA GLY A 109 -1.29 -9.34 12.26
C GLY A 109 -2.08 -8.07 11.95
N ALA A 110 -3.17 -8.21 11.23
CA ALA A 110 -4.13 -7.13 10.98
C ALA A 110 -5.53 -7.68 10.73
N GLU A 111 -6.53 -6.87 11.00
CA GLU A 111 -7.91 -7.11 10.58
C GLU A 111 -8.33 -6.03 9.60
N LEU A 112 -8.62 -6.42 8.34
CA LEU A 112 -8.89 -5.49 7.25
C LEU A 112 -10.33 -5.59 6.76
N ASN A 113 -10.93 -4.42 6.59
CA ASN A 113 -12.18 -4.21 5.88
C ASN A 113 -11.89 -3.59 4.51
N LEU A 114 -12.39 -4.23 3.44
CA LEU A 114 -12.22 -3.76 2.07
C LEU A 114 -13.35 -2.83 1.60
N GLU A 115 -14.30 -2.50 2.49
CA GLU A 115 -15.38 -1.56 2.18
C GLU A 115 -14.79 -0.19 1.81
N GLY A 116 -15.21 0.33 0.67
CA GLY A 116 -14.69 1.61 0.13
C GLY A 116 -13.40 1.49 -0.68
N VAL A 117 -12.75 0.31 -0.71
CA VAL A 117 -11.60 0.07 -1.60
C VAL A 117 -12.08 -0.22 -3.01
N HIS A 118 -12.89 -1.25 -3.19
CA HIS A 118 -13.53 -1.63 -4.44
C HIS A 118 -14.73 -2.55 -4.16
N ALA A 119 -15.73 -2.58 -5.06
CA ALA A 119 -16.92 -3.40 -4.90
C ALA A 119 -16.62 -4.91 -5.00
N ASP A 120 -15.62 -5.29 -5.79
CA ASP A 120 -15.11 -6.64 -5.91
C ASP A 120 -13.86 -6.82 -5.04
N ALA A 121 -13.91 -7.80 -4.12
CA ALA A 121 -12.83 -8.05 -3.17
C ALA A 121 -11.52 -8.50 -3.85
N PHE A 122 -11.61 -9.23 -4.97
CA PHE A 122 -10.43 -9.64 -5.73
C PHE A 122 -9.73 -8.43 -6.33
N THR A 123 -10.49 -7.51 -6.94
CA THR A 123 -9.95 -6.25 -7.46
C THR A 123 -9.37 -5.39 -6.36
N ALA A 124 -10.04 -5.30 -5.20
CA ALA A 124 -9.53 -4.57 -4.04
C ALA A 124 -8.14 -5.04 -3.61
N LEU A 125 -7.90 -6.36 -3.62
CA LEU A 125 -6.67 -6.98 -3.12
C LEU A 125 -5.56 -7.03 -4.17
N PHE A 126 -5.88 -7.34 -5.42
CA PHE A 126 -4.88 -7.74 -6.43
C PHE A 126 -4.76 -6.81 -7.63
N SER A 127 -5.57 -5.77 -7.73
CA SER A 127 -5.33 -4.74 -8.74
C SER A 127 -4.00 -4.03 -8.51
N GLU A 128 -3.30 -3.70 -9.58
CA GLU A 128 -2.02 -2.99 -9.55
C GLU A 128 -2.17 -1.53 -10.04
N SER A 129 -3.30 -0.90 -9.72
CA SER A 129 -3.53 0.52 -10.06
C SER A 129 -2.43 1.42 -9.51
N ALA A 130 -1.98 2.36 -10.33
CA ALA A 130 -0.94 3.31 -9.96
C ALA A 130 -1.42 4.35 -8.92
N SER A 131 -0.50 5.13 -8.39
CA SER A 131 -0.78 6.26 -7.47
C SER A 131 -1.46 5.84 -6.17
N ARG A 132 -1.04 4.72 -5.58
CA ARG A 132 -1.56 4.23 -4.29
C ARG A 132 -0.43 3.96 -3.32
N VAL A 133 -0.68 4.26 -2.04
CA VAL A 133 0.25 3.99 -0.94
C VAL A 133 -0.53 3.48 0.27
N LEU A 134 -0.06 2.38 0.86
CA LEU A 134 -0.50 1.89 2.16
C LEU A 134 0.32 2.60 3.24
N VAL A 135 -0.34 3.22 4.20
CA VAL A 135 0.32 3.84 5.35
C VAL A 135 -0.16 3.22 6.65
N ALA A 136 0.75 3.12 7.61
CA ALA A 136 0.46 2.79 8.99
C ALA A 136 0.73 4.02 9.86
N VAL A 137 -0.23 4.36 10.70
CA VAL A 137 -0.12 5.44 11.69
C VAL A 137 -0.53 4.90 13.05
N THR A 138 -0.01 5.44 14.14
CA THR A 138 -0.49 5.06 15.47
C THR A 138 -1.98 5.40 15.58
N SER A 139 -2.77 4.53 16.24
CA SER A 139 -4.24 4.64 16.22
C SER A 139 -4.75 5.97 16.79
N ASP A 140 -4.02 6.60 17.72
CA ASP A 140 -4.31 7.92 18.27
C ASP A 140 -4.13 9.06 17.25
N ARG A 141 -3.41 8.84 16.15
CA ARG A 141 -3.15 9.82 15.07
C ARG A 141 -3.93 9.55 13.79
N ALA A 142 -4.70 8.46 13.75
CA ALA A 142 -5.40 8.03 12.54
C ALA A 142 -6.35 9.10 12.00
N GLU A 143 -7.20 9.69 12.84
CA GLU A 143 -8.15 10.73 12.44
C GLU A 143 -7.44 11.94 11.83
N ALA A 144 -6.39 12.43 12.48
CA ALA A 144 -5.61 13.55 11.97
C ALA A 144 -4.87 13.23 10.66
N ALA A 145 -4.44 11.99 10.45
CA ALA A 145 -3.82 11.55 9.20
C ALA A 145 -4.84 11.52 8.06
N VAL A 146 -6.03 10.98 8.30
CA VAL A 146 -7.16 10.96 7.36
C VAL A 146 -7.55 12.39 6.96
N GLU A 147 -7.69 13.29 7.94
CA GLU A 147 -8.05 14.69 7.69
C GLU A 147 -7.00 15.40 6.82
N ARG A 148 -5.71 15.22 7.12
CA ARG A 148 -4.63 15.82 6.32
C ARG A 148 -4.61 15.31 4.88
N ALA A 149 -4.72 13.99 4.68
CA ALA A 149 -4.71 13.40 3.35
C ALA A 149 -5.94 13.82 2.53
N THR A 150 -7.12 13.82 3.15
CA THR A 150 -8.37 14.29 2.53
C THR A 150 -8.28 15.77 2.15
N SER A 151 -7.72 16.60 3.03
CA SER A 151 -7.52 18.04 2.75
C SER A 151 -6.52 18.30 1.61
N ALA A 152 -5.57 17.37 1.40
CA ALA A 152 -4.67 17.38 0.25
C ALA A 152 -5.34 16.88 -1.05
N GLY A 153 -6.62 16.50 -1.02
CA GLY A 153 -7.37 16.01 -2.17
C GLY A 153 -7.01 14.57 -2.56
N ILE A 154 -6.48 13.79 -1.62
CA ILE A 154 -6.18 12.36 -1.79
C ILE A 154 -7.40 11.56 -1.37
N LEU A 155 -7.78 10.54 -2.14
CA LEU A 155 -8.78 9.57 -1.71
C LEU A 155 -8.20 8.72 -0.58
N VAL A 156 -8.97 8.57 0.50
CA VAL A 156 -8.53 7.89 1.72
C VAL A 156 -9.52 6.79 2.08
N THR A 157 -9.01 5.59 2.32
CA THR A 157 -9.80 4.47 2.87
C THR A 157 -9.11 3.92 4.10
N VAL A 158 -9.78 3.95 5.25
CA VAL A 158 -9.31 3.28 6.46
C VAL A 158 -9.60 1.79 6.31
N LEU A 159 -8.57 0.98 6.31
CA LEU A 159 -8.67 -0.47 6.11
C LEU A 159 -8.95 -1.23 7.39
N GLY A 160 -8.41 -0.78 8.52
CA GLY A 160 -8.51 -1.47 9.80
C GLY A 160 -7.29 -1.25 10.69
N GLU A 161 -7.06 -2.17 11.60
CA GLU A 161 -6.03 -2.05 12.62
C GLU A 161 -5.12 -3.27 12.68
N THR A 162 -3.89 -3.07 13.17
CA THR A 162 -2.99 -4.18 13.46
C THR A 162 -3.43 -4.93 14.72
N THR A 163 -3.10 -6.22 14.76
CA THR A 163 -3.31 -7.11 15.91
C THR A 163 -1.96 -7.65 16.42
N ASN A 164 -1.96 -8.24 17.62
CA ASN A 164 -0.74 -8.80 18.21
C ASN A 164 -0.72 -10.34 18.15
N ASP A 165 -1.51 -10.94 17.26
CA ASP A 165 -1.64 -12.40 17.15
C ASP A 165 -0.94 -12.99 15.92
N GLY A 166 -0.28 -12.15 15.12
CA GLY A 166 0.43 -12.58 13.92
C GLY A 166 -0.48 -13.14 12.82
N VAL A 167 -1.77 -12.78 12.82
CA VAL A 167 -2.73 -13.28 11.82
C VAL A 167 -3.29 -12.11 11.00
N LEU A 168 -3.14 -12.18 9.69
CA LEU A 168 -3.82 -11.26 8.77
C LEU A 168 -5.21 -11.81 8.45
N ARG A 169 -6.24 -11.02 8.74
CA ARG A 169 -7.66 -11.31 8.43
C ARG A 169 -8.17 -10.34 7.40
N VAL A 170 -8.65 -10.87 6.29
CA VAL A 170 -9.18 -10.06 5.19
C VAL A 170 -10.20 -10.85 4.38
N ALA A 171 -11.32 -10.25 4.03
CA ALA A 171 -12.38 -10.84 3.18
C ALA A 171 -12.89 -12.22 3.66
N GLY A 172 -12.83 -12.48 4.96
CA GLY A 172 -13.24 -13.77 5.56
C GLY A 172 -12.16 -14.86 5.56
N GLU A 173 -10.97 -14.56 5.06
CA GLU A 173 -9.81 -15.46 5.07
C GLU A 173 -8.83 -15.07 6.20
N GLU A 174 -8.11 -16.07 6.70
CA GLU A 174 -7.05 -15.89 7.71
C GLU A 174 -5.72 -16.39 7.13
N VAL A 175 -4.69 -15.57 7.22
CA VAL A 175 -3.33 -15.90 6.79
C VAL A 175 -2.39 -15.74 7.99
N GLN A 176 -1.72 -16.82 8.38
CA GLN A 176 -0.70 -16.77 9.42
C GLN A 176 0.53 -16.05 8.88
N MET A 177 0.90 -14.96 9.55
CA MET A 177 2.16 -14.29 9.26
C MET A 177 3.30 -15.14 9.84
N LEU A 178 4.16 -15.65 8.98
CA LEU A 178 5.30 -16.46 9.38
C LEU A 178 6.48 -15.55 9.71
N GLU A 179 7.28 -15.97 10.73
CA GLU A 179 8.55 -15.35 11.07
C GLU A 179 9.58 -15.42 9.92
#